data_17adb6afeae8709da3ff9dd9fe039659
#
_entry.id   17adb6afeae8709da3ff9dd9fe039659
#
_cell.length_a   1.000
_cell.length_b   1.000
_cell.length_c   1.000
_cell.angle_alpha   90.00
_cell.angle_beta   90.00
_cell.angle_gamma   90.00
#
_symmetry.space_group_name_H-M   'P 1'
#
loop_
_entity.id
_entity.type
_entity.pdbx_description
1 polymer ?
#
loop_
_entity_poly.entity_id
_entity_poly.type
_entity_poly.pdbx_seq_one_letter_code
_entity_poly.pdbx_strand_id
1 'polypeptide(L)'
;TAPGADGAGGVLVRALEHRFGTNQALQPTDLEIQPGGVVGLLGPNGSGKSTLMRLLTGLVPRQQGEILVDGVALSGDGLEIRRRTTYAPGELHLYGELKGLEHLRFLLRGRGPQSLKRARAIAGELELPLERRVRDYSHGMKRQLLFAASIAPEVRVRILDEISEGLDPAKRSQVLDLIDADAARGTTVLLSSHHLGEVDRSCQRLIFLNKGRLVADESAEDVRRRAGRLVRLRFSPGALPHGGAQALAGPGVDSVEEATDRVNVMLSSDDPREFLGRLAASTELPAPISVEHGRISLNELYRSLYGVEGT
;
A
#
# COMPACT_ATOMS: atom_id res chain seq x y z
N THR A 1 2.28 -12.48 29.39
CA THR A 1 1.22 -13.38 28.93
C THR A 1 1.56 -13.76 27.51
N ALA A 2 1.81 -15.06 27.26
CA ALA A 2 2.07 -15.55 25.91
C ALA A 2 0.87 -15.24 25.02
N PRO A 3 1.05 -14.78 23.76
CA PRO A 3 -0.07 -14.61 22.84
C PRO A 3 -0.72 -15.98 22.62
N GLY A 4 -2.05 -16.00 22.67
CA GLY A 4 -2.83 -17.21 22.51
C GLY A 4 -2.52 -17.93 21.20
N ALA A 5 -2.71 -19.24 21.18
CA ALA A 5 -2.42 -20.17 20.09
C ALA A 5 -3.22 -19.95 18.78
N ASP A 6 -3.93 -18.83 18.63
CA ASP A 6 -4.81 -18.50 17.50
C ASP A 6 -4.20 -17.53 16.47
N GLY A 7 -2.90 -17.25 16.52
CA GLY A 7 -2.20 -16.33 15.59
C GLY A 7 -1.98 -16.89 14.17
N ALA A 8 -2.74 -17.88 13.76
CA ALA A 8 -2.65 -18.50 12.44
C ALA A 8 -3.10 -17.51 11.35
N GLY A 9 -2.17 -17.11 10.47
CA GLY A 9 -2.41 -16.16 9.40
C GLY A 9 -2.08 -14.70 9.74
N GLY A 10 -1.68 -14.38 10.97
CA GLY A 10 -1.29 -13.02 11.37
C GLY A 10 0.20 -12.72 11.17
N VAL A 11 0.56 -11.44 11.34
CA VAL A 11 1.94 -10.96 11.39
C VAL A 11 2.16 -10.17 12.67
N LEU A 12 3.22 -10.48 13.42
CA LEU A 12 3.62 -9.75 14.61
C LEU A 12 5.09 -9.33 14.48
N VAL A 13 5.33 -8.07 14.72
CA VAL A 13 6.66 -7.45 14.70
C VAL A 13 6.87 -6.71 16.01
N ARG A 14 8.02 -6.89 16.64
CA ARG A 14 8.40 -6.18 17.88
C ARG A 14 9.80 -5.61 17.76
N ALA A 15 9.92 -4.30 18.02
CA ALA A 15 11.17 -3.54 18.01
C ALA A 15 12.06 -3.85 16.77
N LEU A 16 11.43 -4.08 15.61
CA LEU A 16 12.15 -4.42 14.39
C LEU A 16 12.85 -3.19 13.83
N GLU A 17 14.16 -3.30 13.66
CA GLU A 17 14.94 -2.28 12.97
C GLU A 17 15.88 -2.89 11.93
N HIS A 18 16.26 -2.09 10.94
CA HIS A 18 17.19 -2.52 9.91
C HIS A 18 17.99 -1.37 9.31
N ARG A 19 19.30 -1.61 9.08
CA ARG A 19 20.23 -0.65 8.47
C ARG A 19 20.96 -1.30 7.31
N PHE A 20 21.13 -0.53 6.24
CA PHE A 20 22.05 -0.85 5.14
C PHE A 20 23.27 0.10 5.25
N GLY A 21 24.39 -0.40 5.75
CA GLY A 21 25.54 0.45 6.07
C GLY A 21 25.16 1.56 7.06
N THR A 22 25.32 2.82 6.66
CA THR A 22 24.93 3.99 7.47
C THR A 22 23.47 4.39 7.34
N ASN A 23 22.75 3.86 6.33
CA ASN A 23 21.37 4.22 6.06
C ASN A 23 20.41 3.40 6.94
N GLN A 24 19.62 4.07 7.79
CA GLN A 24 18.55 3.48 8.59
C GLN A 24 17.32 3.29 7.71
N ALA A 25 17.12 2.08 7.21
CA ALA A 25 16.00 1.76 6.33
C ALA A 25 14.69 1.50 7.09
N LEU A 26 14.79 0.97 8.31
CA LEU A 26 13.65 0.77 9.21
C LEU A 26 14.09 1.14 10.63
N GLN A 27 13.39 2.08 11.26
CA GLN A 27 13.57 2.45 12.66
C GLN A 27 12.83 1.45 13.56
N PRO A 28 13.14 1.36 14.87
CA PRO A 28 12.44 0.46 15.77
C PRO A 28 10.92 0.56 15.60
N THR A 29 10.32 -0.54 15.14
CA THR A 29 8.92 -0.58 14.71
C THR A 29 8.23 -1.77 15.34
N ASP A 30 7.06 -1.51 15.93
CA ASP A 30 6.10 -2.51 16.36
C ASP A 30 4.94 -2.53 15.36
N LEU A 31 4.50 -3.73 14.97
CA LEU A 31 3.39 -3.91 14.05
C LEU A 31 2.69 -5.23 14.35
N GLU A 32 1.36 -5.19 14.39
CA GLU A 32 0.54 -6.39 14.50
C GLU A 32 -0.52 -6.37 13.40
N ILE A 33 -0.55 -7.40 12.54
CA ILE A 33 -1.58 -7.59 11.52
C ILE A 33 -2.39 -8.81 11.91
N GLN A 34 -3.69 -8.60 12.12
CA GLN A 34 -4.63 -9.67 12.45
C GLN A 34 -4.83 -10.59 11.23
N PRO A 35 -5.17 -11.87 11.46
CA PRO A 35 -5.48 -12.80 10.39
C PRO A 35 -6.63 -12.35 9.49
N GLY A 36 -6.47 -12.56 8.19
CA GLY A 36 -7.48 -12.27 7.17
C GLY A 36 -7.51 -10.81 6.70
N GLY A 37 -8.09 -10.59 5.52
CA GLY A 37 -8.26 -9.28 4.93
C GLY A 37 -7.03 -8.72 4.19
N VAL A 38 -7.21 -7.54 3.64
CA VAL A 38 -6.15 -6.82 2.89
C VAL A 38 -5.70 -5.61 3.69
N VAL A 39 -4.41 -5.53 3.97
CA VAL A 39 -3.77 -4.40 4.65
C VAL A 39 -2.89 -3.66 3.66
N GLY A 40 -3.12 -2.37 3.50
CA GLY A 40 -2.33 -1.49 2.64
C GLY A 40 -1.11 -0.96 3.37
N LEU A 41 0.08 -1.12 2.79
CA LEU A 41 1.32 -0.51 3.26
C LEU A 41 1.68 0.67 2.34
N LEU A 42 1.53 1.86 2.85
CA LEU A 42 1.66 3.11 2.12
C LEU A 42 2.90 3.90 2.55
N GLY A 43 3.34 4.80 1.71
CA GLY A 43 4.47 5.69 1.98
C GLY A 43 5.24 6.06 0.71
N PRO A 44 6.06 7.12 0.74
CA PRO A 44 6.86 7.54 -0.40
C PRO A 44 7.93 6.51 -0.78
N ASN A 45 8.55 6.69 -1.94
CA ASN A 45 9.71 5.89 -2.34
C ASN A 45 10.83 6.07 -1.31
N GLY A 46 11.51 4.98 -0.97
CA GLY A 46 12.55 5.00 0.06
C GLY A 46 12.04 5.06 1.50
N SER A 47 10.72 4.98 1.75
CA SER A 47 10.18 5.00 3.12
C SER A 47 10.48 3.74 3.94
N GLY A 48 10.92 2.64 3.31
CA GLY A 48 11.22 1.36 3.95
C GLY A 48 10.21 0.23 3.70
N LYS A 49 9.17 0.44 2.87
CA LYS A 49 8.13 -0.57 2.57
C LYS A 49 8.71 -1.91 2.11
N SER A 50 9.47 -1.89 1.03
CA SER A 50 10.08 -3.12 0.48
C SER A 50 11.07 -3.76 1.46
N THR A 51 11.75 -2.96 2.28
CA THR A 51 12.63 -3.47 3.34
C THR A 51 11.83 -4.22 4.39
N LEU A 52 10.74 -3.63 4.90
CA LEU A 52 9.84 -4.30 5.84
C LEU A 52 9.29 -5.61 5.25
N MET A 53 8.78 -5.57 4.02
CA MET A 53 8.23 -6.76 3.35
C MET A 53 9.28 -7.87 3.15
N ARG A 54 10.52 -7.52 2.79
CA ARG A 54 11.63 -8.48 2.67
C ARG A 54 12.07 -9.05 4.03
N LEU A 55 12.02 -8.27 5.09
CA LEU A 55 12.28 -8.73 6.46
C LEU A 55 11.20 -9.72 6.93
N LEU A 56 9.92 -9.43 6.68
CA LEU A 56 8.79 -10.30 7.03
C LEU A 56 8.88 -11.67 6.34
N THR A 57 9.51 -11.76 5.18
CA THR A 57 9.69 -13.01 4.43
C THR A 57 11.03 -13.70 4.72
N GLY A 58 11.89 -13.09 5.53
CA GLY A 58 13.23 -13.60 5.78
C GLY A 58 14.15 -13.57 4.56
N LEU A 59 13.84 -12.75 3.54
CA LEU A 59 14.71 -12.50 2.38
C LEU A 59 15.87 -11.55 2.71
N VAL A 60 15.67 -10.72 3.72
CA VAL A 60 16.70 -9.89 4.33
C VAL A 60 16.90 -10.38 5.76
N PRO A 61 18.16 -10.65 6.19
CA PRO A 61 18.44 -11.08 7.55
C PRO A 61 17.99 -10.03 8.57
N ARG A 62 17.28 -10.47 9.59
CA ARG A 62 16.88 -9.63 10.72
C ARG A 62 18.11 -9.24 11.53
N GLN A 63 18.30 -7.96 11.80
CA GLN A 63 19.37 -7.44 12.65
C GLN A 63 18.92 -7.36 14.11
N GLN A 64 17.76 -6.73 14.37
CA GLN A 64 17.19 -6.59 15.71
C GLN A 64 15.67 -6.77 15.68
N GLY A 65 15.07 -6.94 16.86
CA GLY A 65 13.62 -7.13 17.03
C GLY A 65 13.16 -8.56 16.82
N GLU A 66 11.86 -8.77 16.75
CA GLU A 66 11.22 -10.07 16.57
C GLU A 66 10.22 -10.01 15.43
N ILE A 67 10.10 -11.12 14.69
CA ILE A 67 9.13 -11.30 13.62
C ILE A 67 8.47 -12.66 13.80
N LEU A 68 7.14 -12.67 13.86
CA LEU A 68 6.33 -13.86 13.75
C LEU A 68 5.39 -13.71 12.56
N VAL A 69 5.31 -14.73 11.71
CA VAL A 69 4.39 -14.77 10.58
C VAL A 69 3.66 -16.11 10.61
N ASP A 70 2.34 -16.10 10.56
CA ASP A 70 1.50 -17.30 10.69
C ASP A 70 1.87 -18.13 11.94
N GLY A 71 2.13 -17.45 13.07
CA GLY A 71 2.54 -18.07 14.34
C GLY A 71 3.97 -18.60 14.38
N VAL A 72 4.77 -18.44 13.31
CA VAL A 72 6.15 -18.93 13.22
C VAL A 72 7.13 -17.78 13.38
N ALA A 73 8.05 -17.92 14.33
CA ALA A 73 9.12 -16.95 14.53
C ALA A 73 10.17 -17.03 13.42
N LEU A 74 10.64 -15.87 12.94
CA LEU A 74 11.75 -15.80 12.00
C LEU A 74 13.03 -16.27 12.67
N SER A 75 13.54 -17.41 12.21
CA SER A 75 14.80 -17.99 12.67
C SER A 75 15.62 -18.54 11.50
N GLY A 76 16.93 -18.69 11.72
CA GLY A 76 17.85 -19.21 10.72
C GLY A 76 17.78 -18.43 9.40
N ASP A 77 17.61 -19.16 8.31
CA ASP A 77 17.51 -18.60 6.95
C ASP A 77 16.10 -18.15 6.55
N GLY A 78 15.12 -18.24 7.44
CA GLY A 78 13.72 -17.86 7.20
C GLY A 78 12.93 -18.87 6.33
N LEU A 79 13.42 -20.06 6.10
CA LEU A 79 12.77 -21.05 5.23
C LEU A 79 11.36 -21.41 5.71
N GLU A 80 11.14 -21.56 7.02
CA GLU A 80 9.84 -21.92 7.58
C GLU A 80 8.78 -20.84 7.33
N ILE A 81 9.16 -19.57 7.45
CA ILE A 81 8.28 -18.44 7.06
C ILE A 81 8.00 -18.47 5.56
N ARG A 82 9.03 -18.64 4.73
CA ARG A 82 8.84 -18.70 3.26
C ARG A 82 7.98 -19.87 2.80
N ARG A 83 7.88 -20.95 3.53
CA ARG A 83 6.94 -22.05 3.25
C ARG A 83 5.49 -21.64 3.47
N ARG A 84 5.22 -20.71 4.40
CA ARG A 84 3.89 -20.25 4.83
C ARG A 84 3.46 -18.95 4.18
N THR A 85 4.36 -18.32 3.43
CA THR A 85 4.12 -17.02 2.77
C THR A 85 4.40 -17.09 1.29
N THR A 86 3.87 -16.11 0.57
CA THR A 86 4.35 -15.76 -0.78
C THR A 86 4.79 -14.30 -0.78
N TYR A 87 5.73 -13.98 -1.66
CA TYR A 87 6.20 -12.62 -1.88
C TYR A 87 6.29 -12.33 -3.38
N ALA A 88 5.60 -11.29 -3.81
CA ALA A 88 5.78 -10.70 -5.13
C ALA A 88 6.58 -9.40 -5.00
N PRO A 89 7.81 -9.34 -5.51
CA PRO A 89 8.64 -8.14 -5.40
C PRO A 89 8.18 -7.02 -6.34
N GLY A 90 8.40 -5.76 -5.94
CA GLY A 90 8.19 -4.59 -6.77
C GLY A 90 9.14 -4.54 -7.98
N GLU A 91 10.35 -5.02 -7.84
CA GLU A 91 11.33 -5.12 -8.92
C GLU A 91 11.17 -6.40 -9.74
N LEU A 92 11.27 -6.28 -11.06
CA LEU A 92 11.09 -7.39 -12.00
C LEU A 92 12.43 -8.03 -12.37
N HIS A 93 12.80 -9.08 -11.64
CA HIS A 93 13.96 -9.90 -11.99
C HIS A 93 13.50 -11.24 -12.56
N LEU A 94 13.31 -11.31 -13.88
CA LEU A 94 12.82 -12.47 -14.58
C LEU A 94 13.85 -12.98 -15.61
N TYR A 95 13.92 -14.30 -15.77
CA TYR A 95 14.78 -14.92 -16.77
C TYR A 95 14.14 -14.81 -18.16
N GLY A 96 14.66 -13.91 -18.98
CA GLY A 96 14.10 -13.58 -20.30
C GLY A 96 14.05 -14.77 -21.27
N GLU A 97 14.98 -15.70 -21.17
CA GLU A 97 15.09 -16.87 -22.07
C GLU A 97 14.05 -17.95 -21.79
N LEU A 98 13.50 -18.00 -20.58
CA LEU A 98 12.46 -18.95 -20.23
C LEU A 98 11.12 -18.53 -20.86
N LYS A 99 10.30 -19.53 -21.25
CA LYS A 99 8.88 -19.30 -21.54
C LYS A 99 8.13 -19.00 -20.25
N GLY A 100 6.97 -18.32 -20.35
CA GLY A 100 6.12 -18.03 -19.18
C GLY A 100 5.80 -19.26 -18.34
N LEU A 101 5.46 -20.39 -18.98
CA LEU A 101 5.19 -21.65 -18.30
C LEU A 101 6.43 -22.23 -17.59
N GLU A 102 7.58 -22.13 -18.20
CA GLU A 102 8.84 -22.59 -17.59
C GLU A 102 9.19 -21.74 -16.39
N HIS A 103 8.95 -20.43 -16.50
CA HIS A 103 9.15 -19.47 -15.42
C HIS A 103 8.20 -19.76 -14.23
N LEU A 104 6.92 -20.05 -14.48
CA LEU A 104 5.99 -20.48 -13.43
C LEU A 104 6.46 -21.75 -12.74
N ARG A 105 6.94 -22.77 -13.51
CA ARG A 105 7.52 -23.99 -12.93
C ARG A 105 8.73 -23.70 -12.04
N PHE A 106 9.58 -22.77 -12.47
CA PHE A 106 10.75 -22.34 -11.70
C PHE A 106 10.36 -21.67 -10.39
N LEU A 107 9.47 -20.65 -10.44
CA LEU A 107 9.04 -19.87 -9.26
C LEU A 107 8.24 -20.73 -8.26
N LEU A 108 7.49 -21.70 -8.75
CA LEU A 108 6.64 -22.58 -7.93
C LEU A 108 7.36 -23.90 -7.53
N ARG A 109 8.65 -24.00 -7.75
CA ARG A 109 9.42 -25.18 -7.33
C ARG A 109 9.29 -25.38 -5.82
N GLY A 110 8.84 -26.56 -5.41
CA GLY A 110 8.61 -26.89 -3.99
C GLY A 110 7.25 -26.45 -3.43
N ARG A 111 6.36 -25.83 -4.25
CA ARG A 111 5.01 -25.41 -3.84
C ARG A 111 3.91 -26.44 -4.17
N GLY A 112 4.30 -27.60 -4.68
CA GLY A 112 3.38 -28.68 -5.04
C GLY A 112 2.69 -28.48 -6.41
N PRO A 113 2.16 -29.57 -7.00
CA PRO A 113 1.58 -29.56 -8.36
C PRO A 113 0.32 -28.72 -8.49
N GLN A 114 -0.46 -28.58 -7.44
CA GLN A 114 -1.69 -27.77 -7.43
C GLN A 114 -1.38 -26.28 -7.63
N SER A 115 -0.27 -25.79 -7.07
CA SER A 115 0.14 -24.39 -7.27
C SER A 115 0.41 -24.07 -8.75
N LEU A 116 1.06 -24.97 -9.47
CA LEU A 116 1.28 -24.78 -10.91
C LEU A 116 -0.04 -24.83 -11.71
N LYS A 117 -0.96 -25.73 -11.34
CA LYS A 117 -2.28 -25.80 -11.98
C LYS A 117 -3.07 -24.49 -11.77
N ARG A 118 -3.10 -23.96 -10.55
CA ARG A 118 -3.75 -22.68 -10.22
C ARG A 118 -3.06 -21.51 -10.93
N ALA A 119 -1.73 -21.45 -10.95
CA ALA A 119 -0.99 -20.40 -11.65
C ALA A 119 -1.31 -20.35 -13.15
N ARG A 120 -1.48 -21.51 -13.78
CA ARG A 120 -1.88 -21.61 -15.19
C ARG A 120 -3.32 -21.11 -15.40
N ALA A 121 -4.25 -21.44 -14.51
CA ALA A 121 -5.62 -20.95 -14.57
C ALA A 121 -5.65 -19.42 -14.44
N ILE A 122 -4.98 -18.86 -13.44
CA ILE A 122 -4.88 -17.40 -13.24
C ILE A 122 -4.21 -16.72 -14.45
N ALA A 123 -3.15 -17.30 -15.00
CA ALA A 123 -2.52 -16.78 -16.21
C ALA A 123 -3.48 -16.79 -17.42
N GLY A 124 -4.36 -17.80 -17.50
CA GLY A 124 -5.42 -17.86 -18.51
C GLY A 124 -6.46 -16.76 -18.33
N GLU A 125 -6.93 -16.51 -17.10
CA GLU A 125 -7.85 -15.40 -16.77
C GLU A 125 -7.24 -14.04 -17.11
N LEU A 126 -5.93 -13.89 -16.90
CA LEU A 126 -5.20 -12.69 -17.25
C LEU A 126 -4.77 -12.62 -18.73
N GLU A 127 -5.12 -13.62 -19.54
CA GLU A 127 -4.79 -13.75 -20.97
C GLU A 127 -3.28 -13.73 -21.25
N LEU A 128 -2.48 -14.25 -20.29
CA LEU A 128 -1.04 -14.25 -20.40
C LEU A 128 -0.54 -15.40 -21.29
N PRO A 129 0.17 -15.13 -22.39
CA PRO A 129 0.62 -16.16 -23.35
C PRO A 129 1.83 -16.95 -22.80
N LEU A 130 1.58 -18.02 -22.05
CA LEU A 130 2.59 -18.80 -21.35
C LEU A 130 3.63 -19.50 -22.26
N GLU A 131 3.32 -19.66 -23.55
CA GLU A 131 4.25 -20.27 -24.51
C GLU A 131 5.27 -19.28 -25.10
N ARG A 132 5.09 -17.98 -24.92
CA ARG A 132 6.06 -16.95 -25.33
C ARG A 132 7.21 -16.84 -24.33
N ARG A 133 8.37 -16.40 -24.81
CA ARG A 133 9.53 -16.10 -23.94
C ARG A 133 9.29 -14.83 -23.13
N VAL A 134 9.77 -14.82 -21.89
CA VAL A 134 9.58 -13.70 -20.97
C VAL A 134 10.28 -12.41 -21.44
N ARG A 135 11.35 -12.51 -22.24
CA ARG A 135 11.97 -11.33 -22.86
C ARG A 135 11.03 -10.57 -23.81
N ASP A 136 10.06 -11.28 -24.41
CA ASP A 136 9.08 -10.73 -25.34
C ASP A 136 7.81 -10.23 -24.64
N TYR A 137 7.77 -10.28 -23.30
CA TYR A 137 6.67 -9.78 -22.49
C TYR A 137 6.81 -8.27 -22.28
N SER A 138 5.67 -7.57 -22.32
CA SER A 138 5.60 -6.19 -21.82
C SER A 138 5.87 -6.14 -20.31
N HIS A 139 6.07 -4.93 -19.76
CA HIS A 139 6.21 -4.74 -18.32
C HIS A 139 5.00 -5.28 -17.56
N GLY A 140 3.78 -4.96 -18.01
CA GLY A 140 2.54 -5.48 -17.44
C GLY A 140 2.42 -7.01 -17.50
N MET A 141 2.79 -7.64 -18.62
CA MET A 141 2.79 -9.11 -18.72
C MET A 141 3.78 -9.77 -17.75
N LYS A 142 4.93 -9.14 -17.50
CA LYS A 142 5.89 -9.61 -16.49
C LYS A 142 5.31 -9.52 -15.09
N ARG A 143 4.57 -8.44 -14.78
CA ARG A 143 3.82 -8.29 -13.51
C ARG A 143 2.77 -9.40 -13.35
N GLN A 144 1.96 -9.63 -14.37
CA GLN A 144 0.95 -10.69 -14.37
C GLN A 144 1.56 -12.07 -14.10
N LEU A 145 2.74 -12.36 -14.67
CA LEU A 145 3.44 -13.62 -14.44
C LEU A 145 3.86 -13.78 -12.97
N LEU A 146 4.45 -12.74 -12.36
CA LEU A 146 4.82 -12.74 -10.94
C LEU A 146 3.59 -12.83 -10.05
N PHE A 147 2.53 -12.10 -10.39
CA PHE A 147 1.26 -12.17 -9.67
C PHE A 147 0.68 -13.59 -9.69
N ALA A 148 0.58 -14.20 -10.87
CA ALA A 148 0.08 -15.57 -10.99
C ALA A 148 0.90 -16.57 -10.16
N ALA A 149 2.23 -16.41 -10.11
CA ALA A 149 3.09 -17.22 -9.28
C ALA A 149 2.89 -16.96 -7.77
N SER A 150 2.63 -15.73 -7.37
CA SER A 150 2.48 -15.36 -5.96
C SER A 150 1.12 -15.73 -5.38
N ILE A 151 0.03 -15.63 -6.18
CA ILE A 151 -1.34 -15.90 -5.71
C ILE A 151 -1.70 -17.40 -5.76
N ALA A 152 -1.00 -18.19 -6.58
CA ALA A 152 -1.31 -19.60 -6.79
C ALA A 152 -1.06 -20.53 -5.59
N PRO A 153 0.02 -20.40 -4.80
CA PRO A 153 0.24 -21.28 -3.65
C PRO A 153 -0.82 -21.07 -2.56
N GLU A 154 -1.20 -22.14 -1.88
CA GLU A 154 -2.08 -22.06 -0.70
C GLU A 154 -1.24 -21.68 0.52
N VAL A 155 -1.35 -20.42 0.92
CA VAL A 155 -0.66 -19.85 2.07
C VAL A 155 -1.61 -18.95 2.85
N ARG A 156 -1.30 -18.70 4.12
CA ARG A 156 -2.14 -17.84 4.97
C ARG A 156 -1.74 -16.37 4.92
N VAL A 157 -0.50 -16.07 4.51
CA VAL A 157 0.00 -14.69 4.42
C VAL A 157 0.62 -14.44 3.04
N ARG A 158 0.17 -13.39 2.37
CA ARG A 158 0.73 -12.90 1.11
C ARG A 158 1.31 -11.52 1.28
N ILE A 159 2.44 -11.30 0.66
CA ILE A 159 3.13 -10.02 0.65
C ILE A 159 3.33 -9.61 -0.81
N LEU A 160 2.66 -8.53 -1.21
CA LEU A 160 2.58 -8.07 -2.60
C LEU A 160 3.13 -6.65 -2.69
N ASP A 161 4.32 -6.51 -3.24
CA ASP A 161 5.01 -5.21 -3.35
C ASP A 161 4.78 -4.63 -4.75
N GLU A 162 4.00 -3.55 -4.84
CA GLU A 162 3.68 -2.79 -6.05
C GLU A 162 3.23 -3.66 -7.25
N ILE A 163 2.43 -4.70 -6.97
CA ILE A 163 2.12 -5.77 -7.94
C ILE A 163 1.28 -5.31 -9.14
N SER A 164 0.59 -4.19 -9.01
CA SER A 164 -0.29 -3.61 -10.05
C SER A 164 0.40 -2.55 -10.90
N GLU A 165 1.64 -2.19 -10.59
CA GLU A 165 2.40 -1.19 -11.33
C GLU A 165 2.60 -1.60 -12.80
N GLY A 166 2.33 -0.67 -13.72
CA GLY A 166 2.46 -0.91 -15.16
C GLY A 166 1.37 -1.81 -15.78
N LEU A 167 0.34 -2.17 -15.02
CA LEU A 167 -0.87 -2.79 -15.56
C LEU A 167 -1.83 -1.74 -16.12
N ASP A 168 -2.50 -2.07 -17.21
CA ASP A 168 -3.65 -1.30 -17.67
C ASP A 168 -4.83 -1.38 -16.66
N PRO A 169 -5.79 -0.44 -16.69
CA PRO A 169 -6.87 -0.39 -15.71
C PRO A 169 -7.71 -1.67 -15.64
N ALA A 170 -7.92 -2.37 -16.75
CA ALA A 170 -8.73 -3.60 -16.77
C ALA A 170 -7.98 -4.75 -16.09
N LYS A 171 -6.70 -4.96 -16.42
CA LYS A 171 -5.85 -5.98 -15.78
C LYS A 171 -5.60 -5.68 -14.31
N ARG A 172 -5.47 -4.41 -13.95
CA ARG A 172 -5.39 -3.97 -12.56
C ARG A 172 -6.65 -4.36 -11.77
N SER A 173 -7.83 -4.10 -12.31
CA SER A 173 -9.09 -4.52 -11.68
C SER A 173 -9.14 -6.04 -11.48
N GLN A 174 -8.79 -6.84 -12.51
CA GLN A 174 -8.76 -8.30 -12.39
C GLN A 174 -7.80 -8.80 -11.30
N VAL A 175 -6.62 -8.19 -11.18
CA VAL A 175 -5.64 -8.52 -10.13
C VAL A 175 -6.22 -8.22 -8.74
N LEU A 176 -6.89 -7.08 -8.55
CA LEU A 176 -7.51 -6.72 -7.28
C LEU A 176 -8.68 -7.66 -6.95
N ASP A 177 -9.52 -8.05 -7.92
CA ASP A 177 -10.59 -9.03 -7.73
C ASP A 177 -10.04 -10.37 -7.22
N LEU A 178 -8.92 -10.83 -7.76
CA LEU A 178 -8.26 -12.07 -7.33
C LEU A 178 -7.67 -11.94 -5.91
N ILE A 179 -7.13 -10.78 -5.54
CA ILE A 179 -6.65 -10.49 -4.18
C ILE A 179 -7.82 -10.50 -3.20
N ASP A 180 -8.91 -9.81 -3.53
CA ASP A 180 -10.11 -9.74 -2.68
C ASP A 180 -10.74 -11.12 -2.47
N ALA A 181 -10.81 -11.93 -3.54
CA ALA A 181 -11.29 -13.30 -3.46
C ALA A 181 -10.39 -14.19 -2.59
N ASP A 182 -9.08 -13.97 -2.57
CA ASP A 182 -8.14 -14.72 -1.73
C ASP A 182 -8.27 -14.29 -0.26
N ALA A 183 -8.38 -13.00 0.00
CA ALA A 183 -8.63 -12.45 1.33
C ALA A 183 -9.97 -12.93 1.91
N ALA A 184 -11.02 -13.00 1.08
CA ALA A 184 -12.34 -13.53 1.47
C ALA A 184 -12.29 -15.02 1.90
N ARG A 185 -11.25 -15.78 1.48
CA ARG A 185 -10.98 -17.15 1.95
C ARG A 185 -10.17 -17.22 3.23
N GLY A 186 -9.90 -16.09 3.88
CA GLY A 186 -9.16 -15.99 5.13
C GLY A 186 -7.65 -15.77 4.98
N THR A 187 -7.14 -15.50 3.77
CA THR A 187 -5.75 -15.13 3.55
C THR A 187 -5.50 -13.70 4.01
N THR A 188 -4.43 -13.47 4.75
CA THR A 188 -3.94 -12.12 5.07
C THR A 188 -3.07 -11.62 3.94
N VAL A 189 -3.41 -10.47 3.37
CA VAL A 189 -2.66 -9.86 2.28
C VAL A 189 -2.07 -8.53 2.73
N LEU A 190 -0.75 -8.40 2.70
CA LEU A 190 -0.05 -7.13 2.85
C LEU A 190 0.28 -6.60 1.45
N LEU A 191 -0.39 -5.54 1.04
CA LEU A 191 -0.28 -4.93 -0.28
C LEU A 191 0.41 -3.58 -0.18
N SER A 192 1.55 -3.38 -0.84
CA SER A 192 2.05 -2.03 -1.08
C SER A 192 1.54 -1.51 -2.43
N SER A 193 1.13 -0.26 -2.44
CA SER A 193 0.77 0.45 -3.66
C SER A 193 0.97 1.96 -3.47
N HIS A 194 1.35 2.63 -4.54
CA HIS A 194 1.27 4.09 -4.63
C HIS A 194 0.02 4.56 -5.40
N HIS A 195 -0.78 3.62 -5.92
CA HIS A 195 -2.08 3.88 -6.52
C HIS A 195 -3.21 3.77 -5.50
N LEU A 196 -3.72 4.90 -5.08
CA LEU A 196 -4.66 4.99 -3.98
C LEU A 196 -6.03 4.39 -4.27
N GLY A 197 -6.47 4.41 -5.53
CA GLY A 197 -7.70 3.74 -5.93
C GLY A 197 -7.70 2.23 -5.67
N GLU A 198 -6.52 1.59 -5.68
CA GLU A 198 -6.36 0.18 -5.33
C GLU A 198 -6.53 -0.05 -3.85
N VAL A 199 -5.83 0.78 -3.08
CA VAL A 199 -5.85 0.74 -1.61
C VAL A 199 -7.26 1.05 -1.10
N ASP A 200 -7.89 2.06 -1.68
CA ASP A 200 -9.25 2.47 -1.33
C ASP A 200 -10.29 1.39 -1.65
N ARG A 201 -10.07 0.62 -2.71
CA ARG A 201 -10.97 -0.45 -3.12
C ARG A 201 -10.87 -1.69 -2.24
N SER A 202 -9.65 -2.17 -1.97
CA SER A 202 -9.41 -3.51 -1.43
C SER A 202 -8.97 -3.54 0.03
N CYS A 203 -8.38 -2.45 0.55
CA CYS A 203 -7.83 -2.46 1.90
C CYS A 203 -8.87 -2.09 2.97
N GLN A 204 -8.86 -2.83 4.08
CA GLN A 204 -9.63 -2.52 5.28
C GLN A 204 -8.82 -1.72 6.30
N ARG A 205 -7.49 -1.84 6.27
CA ARG A 205 -6.56 -1.17 7.18
C ARG A 205 -5.39 -0.60 6.39
N LEU A 206 -4.91 0.55 6.80
CA LEU A 206 -3.85 1.31 6.14
C LEU A 206 -2.74 1.58 7.13
N ILE A 207 -1.54 1.16 6.76
CA ILE A 207 -0.30 1.38 7.50
C ILE A 207 0.56 2.33 6.70
N PHE A 208 1.00 3.42 7.33
CA PHE A 208 1.81 4.43 6.67
C PHE A 208 3.23 4.43 7.19
N LEU A 209 4.17 4.29 6.28
CA LEU A 209 5.60 4.27 6.55
C LEU A 209 6.27 5.51 5.96
N ASN A 210 7.06 6.23 6.77
CA ASN A 210 7.85 7.37 6.31
C ASN A 210 9.24 7.37 6.96
N LYS A 211 10.29 7.47 6.14
CA LYS A 211 11.70 7.49 6.59
C LYS A 211 12.00 6.37 7.61
N GLY A 212 11.50 5.16 7.32
CA GLY A 212 11.66 3.99 8.16
C GLY A 212 10.81 3.95 9.43
N ARG A 213 9.90 4.90 9.63
CA ARG A 213 8.98 4.95 10.79
C ARG A 213 7.56 4.63 10.37
N LEU A 214 6.87 3.87 11.21
CA LEU A 214 5.43 3.73 11.15
C LEU A 214 4.82 5.01 11.74
N VAL A 215 4.16 5.80 10.89
CA VAL A 215 3.62 7.13 11.27
C VAL A 215 2.12 7.11 11.46
N ALA A 216 1.41 6.15 10.85
CA ALA A 216 -0.01 5.91 11.10
C ALA A 216 -0.37 4.44 10.84
N ASP A 217 -1.42 3.99 11.53
CA ASP A 217 -2.01 2.67 11.44
C ASP A 217 -3.50 2.80 11.74
N GLU A 218 -4.31 2.80 10.69
CA GLU A 218 -5.69 3.24 10.75
C GLU A 218 -6.63 2.37 9.93
N SER A 219 -7.94 2.40 10.26
CA SER A 219 -8.92 1.79 9.37
C SER A 219 -9.06 2.59 8.08
N ALA A 220 -9.25 1.89 6.96
CA ALA A 220 -9.47 2.56 5.67
C ALA A 220 -10.75 3.42 5.69
N GLU A 221 -11.75 3.04 6.49
CA GLU A 221 -12.99 3.81 6.67
C GLU A 221 -12.73 5.16 7.34
N ASP A 222 -11.91 5.20 8.42
CA ASP A 222 -11.58 6.47 9.10
C ASP A 222 -10.77 7.40 8.19
N VAL A 223 -9.86 6.82 7.40
CA VAL A 223 -9.08 7.59 6.43
C VAL A 223 -9.98 8.16 5.32
N ARG A 224 -10.94 7.35 4.79
CA ARG A 224 -11.93 7.84 3.81
C ARG A 224 -12.81 8.94 4.38
N ARG A 225 -13.27 8.78 5.61
CA ARG A 225 -14.08 9.79 6.31
C ARG A 225 -13.32 11.12 6.41
N ARG A 226 -12.05 11.08 6.80
CA ARG A 226 -11.22 12.30 6.84
C ARG A 226 -10.96 12.88 5.45
N ALA A 227 -10.71 12.04 4.44
CA ALA A 227 -10.56 12.50 3.06
C ALA A 227 -11.84 13.20 2.55
N GLY A 228 -13.01 12.70 2.94
CA GLY A 228 -14.30 13.32 2.65
C GLY A 228 -14.48 14.72 3.24
N ARG A 229 -13.80 15.04 4.34
CA ARG A 229 -13.86 16.35 5.01
C ARG A 229 -12.85 17.37 4.50
N LEU A 230 -11.93 16.96 3.64
CA LEU A 230 -10.88 17.85 3.15
C LEU A 230 -11.40 18.65 1.94
N VAL A 231 -11.33 19.98 2.05
CA VAL A 231 -11.54 20.92 0.96
C VAL A 231 -10.20 21.50 0.54
N ARG A 232 -9.91 21.41 -0.75
CA ARG A 232 -8.73 22.05 -1.35
C ARG A 232 -9.14 23.24 -2.16
N LEU A 233 -8.51 24.38 -1.87
CA LEU A 233 -8.64 25.62 -2.60
C LEU A 233 -7.33 25.89 -3.36
N ARG A 234 -7.41 26.20 -4.65
CA ARG A 234 -6.28 26.71 -5.41
C ARG A 234 -6.49 28.16 -5.74
N PHE A 235 -5.44 28.95 -5.61
CA PHE A 235 -5.43 30.38 -5.91
C PHE A 235 -4.45 30.69 -7.03
N SER A 236 -4.59 31.84 -7.67
CA SER A 236 -3.55 32.33 -8.60
C SER A 236 -2.25 32.55 -7.84
N PRO A 237 -1.08 32.26 -8.45
CA PRO A 237 0.20 32.50 -7.81
C PRO A 237 0.31 33.93 -7.28
N GLY A 238 0.65 34.09 -6.00
CA GLY A 238 0.76 35.39 -5.33
C GLY A 238 -0.55 36.09 -5.00
N ALA A 239 -1.71 35.50 -5.29
CA ALA A 239 -3.00 36.09 -4.97
C ALA A 239 -3.35 36.00 -3.47
N LEU A 240 -2.84 34.99 -2.78
CA LEU A 240 -3.08 34.87 -1.33
C LEU A 240 -2.06 35.72 -0.57
N PRO A 241 -2.49 36.66 0.30
CA PRO A 241 -1.59 37.35 1.20
C PRO A 241 -0.94 36.35 2.18
N HIS A 242 0.27 36.61 2.64
CA HIS A 242 0.90 35.81 3.68
C HIS A 242 0.00 35.72 4.91
N GLY A 243 -0.34 34.48 5.35
CA GLY A 243 -1.28 34.26 6.46
C GLY A 243 -2.77 34.45 6.08
N GLY A 244 -3.09 34.74 4.82
CA GLY A 244 -4.47 34.92 4.35
C GLY A 244 -5.33 33.66 4.48
N ALA A 245 -4.70 32.49 4.52
CA ALA A 245 -5.41 31.23 4.75
C ALA A 245 -6.10 31.16 6.12
N GLN A 246 -5.63 31.91 7.12
CA GLN A 246 -6.27 31.95 8.45
C GLN A 246 -7.66 32.53 8.42
N ALA A 247 -7.99 33.38 7.42
CA ALA A 247 -9.34 33.91 7.25
C ALA A 247 -10.37 32.81 6.90
N LEU A 248 -9.89 31.59 6.48
CA LEU A 248 -10.74 30.44 6.26
C LEU A 248 -11.09 29.67 7.55
N ALA A 249 -10.37 29.92 8.63
CA ALA A 249 -10.68 29.33 9.94
C ALA A 249 -12.01 29.86 10.46
N GLY A 250 -12.71 29.07 11.28
CA GLY A 250 -13.98 29.45 11.86
C GLY A 250 -14.92 28.26 12.06
N PRO A 251 -16.22 28.52 12.30
CA PRO A 251 -17.19 27.46 12.54
C PRO A 251 -17.15 26.40 11.43
N GLY A 252 -17.14 25.11 11.80
CA GLY A 252 -17.14 24.03 10.88
C GLY A 252 -15.76 23.70 10.25
N VAL A 253 -14.66 24.29 10.73
CA VAL A 253 -13.29 24.06 10.28
C VAL A 253 -12.42 23.59 11.44
N ASP A 254 -11.77 22.41 11.29
CA ASP A 254 -10.85 21.82 12.28
C ASP A 254 -9.43 22.36 12.10
N SER A 255 -8.98 22.48 10.85
CA SER A 255 -7.63 23.01 10.56
C SER A 255 -7.54 23.63 9.17
N VAL A 256 -6.58 24.55 9.00
CA VAL A 256 -6.24 25.18 7.73
C VAL A 256 -4.73 25.10 7.54
N GLU A 257 -4.29 24.56 6.41
CA GLU A 257 -2.89 24.48 6.01
C GLU A 257 -2.65 25.26 4.71
N GLU A 258 -1.73 26.20 4.75
CA GLU A 258 -1.32 27.00 3.60
C GLU A 258 -0.08 26.37 2.94
N ALA A 259 -0.15 26.18 1.62
CA ALA A 259 1.00 25.84 0.77
C ALA A 259 1.12 26.89 -0.33
N THR A 260 2.17 26.88 -1.11
CA THR A 260 2.56 27.96 -2.04
C THR A 260 1.45 28.44 -2.99
N ASP A 261 0.58 27.53 -3.47
CA ASP A 261 -0.47 27.84 -4.45
C ASP A 261 -1.86 27.27 -4.05
N ARG A 262 -1.95 26.68 -2.85
CA ARG A 262 -3.14 25.98 -2.40
C ARG A 262 -3.32 26.10 -0.89
N VAL A 263 -4.57 25.98 -0.47
CA VAL A 263 -4.96 25.89 0.94
C VAL A 263 -5.75 24.60 1.12
N ASN A 264 -5.36 23.80 2.09
CA ASN A 264 -6.12 22.64 2.53
C ASN A 264 -6.91 23.02 3.78
N VAL A 265 -8.21 22.79 3.74
CA VAL A 265 -9.12 23.08 4.85
C VAL A 265 -9.77 21.78 5.30
N MET A 266 -9.51 21.35 6.52
CA MET A 266 -10.18 20.20 7.13
C MET A 266 -11.47 20.65 7.79
N LEU A 267 -12.59 20.10 7.35
CA LEU A 267 -13.91 20.42 7.91
C LEU A 267 -14.21 19.53 9.12
N SER A 268 -14.99 20.05 10.05
CA SER A 268 -15.48 19.31 11.23
C SER A 268 -16.59 18.31 10.87
N SER A 269 -17.20 18.43 9.70
CA SER A 269 -18.28 17.56 9.21
C SER A 269 -18.07 17.20 7.74
N ASP A 270 -18.79 16.18 7.27
CA ASP A 270 -18.75 15.73 5.88
C ASP A 270 -19.53 16.67 4.92
N ASP A 271 -20.32 17.63 5.48
CA ASP A 271 -21.09 18.57 4.69
C ASP A 271 -20.33 19.89 4.49
N PRO A 272 -19.90 20.21 3.27
CA PRO A 272 -19.13 21.41 3.01
C PRO A 272 -19.96 22.69 2.82
N ARG A 273 -21.31 22.61 2.87
CA ARG A 273 -22.19 23.72 2.47
C ARG A 273 -21.98 24.96 3.31
N GLU A 274 -21.83 24.82 4.63
CA GLU A 274 -21.60 25.95 5.52
C GLU A 274 -20.27 26.66 5.20
N PHE A 275 -19.19 25.86 5.03
CA PHE A 275 -17.89 26.41 4.67
C PHE A 275 -17.91 27.09 3.28
N LEU A 276 -18.49 26.42 2.28
CA LEU A 276 -18.57 26.96 0.91
C LEU A 276 -19.41 28.24 0.85
N GLY A 277 -20.49 28.32 1.66
CA GLY A 277 -21.29 29.52 1.79
C GLY A 277 -20.48 30.69 2.37
N ARG A 278 -19.70 30.46 3.42
CA ARG A 278 -18.80 31.50 3.99
C ARG A 278 -17.70 31.91 3.01
N LEU A 279 -17.10 30.94 2.31
CA LEU A 279 -16.08 31.20 1.29
C LEU A 279 -16.64 32.10 0.17
N ALA A 280 -17.83 31.81 -0.32
CA ALA A 280 -18.49 32.58 -1.38
C ALA A 280 -18.88 33.99 -0.93
N ALA A 281 -19.17 34.19 0.35
CA ALA A 281 -19.52 35.47 0.93
C ALA A 281 -18.31 36.32 1.38
N SER A 282 -17.11 35.71 1.40
CA SER A 282 -15.90 36.41 1.85
C SER A 282 -15.44 37.43 0.81
N THR A 283 -15.21 38.65 1.29
CA THR A 283 -14.61 39.76 0.53
C THR A 283 -13.12 39.95 0.84
N GLU A 284 -12.61 39.24 1.84
CA GLU A 284 -11.22 39.36 2.32
C GLU A 284 -10.28 38.45 1.54
N LEU A 285 -10.82 37.41 0.94
CA LEU A 285 -10.05 36.44 0.18
C LEU A 285 -10.30 36.59 -1.32
N PRO A 286 -9.25 36.42 -2.14
CA PRO A 286 -9.43 36.33 -3.59
C PRO A 286 -10.25 35.07 -3.94
N ALA A 287 -10.99 35.14 -5.04
CA ALA A 287 -11.72 33.95 -5.51
C ALA A 287 -10.72 32.81 -5.86
N PRO A 288 -10.93 31.59 -5.36
CA PRO A 288 -10.11 30.45 -5.74
C PRO A 288 -10.33 30.08 -7.21
N ILE A 289 -9.27 29.65 -7.91
CA ILE A 289 -9.34 29.12 -9.29
C ILE A 289 -10.09 27.78 -9.31
N SER A 290 -9.89 26.96 -8.29
CA SER A 290 -10.60 25.69 -8.13
C SER A 290 -10.92 25.41 -6.67
N VAL A 291 -12.02 24.70 -6.46
CA VAL A 291 -12.44 24.14 -5.18
C VAL A 291 -12.68 22.67 -5.40
N GLU A 292 -11.96 21.83 -4.67
CA GLU A 292 -12.08 20.37 -4.71
C GLU A 292 -12.52 19.88 -3.32
N HIS A 293 -13.58 19.05 -3.28
CA HIS A 293 -14.06 18.42 -2.06
C HIS A 293 -14.30 16.94 -2.28
N GLY A 294 -13.86 16.11 -1.35
CA GLY A 294 -14.09 14.66 -1.36
C GLY A 294 -13.39 13.88 -2.47
N ARG A 295 -12.57 14.52 -3.31
CA ARG A 295 -11.79 13.91 -4.40
C ARG A 295 -10.28 13.91 -4.14
N ILE A 296 -9.91 14.17 -2.91
CA ILE A 296 -8.50 14.31 -2.55
C ILE A 296 -7.89 12.91 -2.44
N SER A 297 -6.78 12.70 -3.11
CA SER A 297 -6.10 11.43 -3.06
C SER A 297 -5.57 11.17 -1.64
N LEU A 298 -5.57 9.91 -1.21
CA LEU A 298 -5.00 9.51 0.08
C LEU A 298 -3.55 10.01 0.26
N ASN A 299 -2.73 10.08 -0.82
CA ASN A 299 -1.37 10.65 -0.78
C ASN A 299 -1.38 12.11 -0.38
N GLU A 300 -2.33 12.86 -0.86
CA GLU A 300 -2.44 14.29 -0.59
C GLU A 300 -3.03 14.54 0.80
N LEU A 301 -4.03 13.74 1.19
CA LEU A 301 -4.51 13.72 2.57
C LEU A 301 -3.35 13.40 3.53
N TYR A 302 -2.56 12.40 3.16
CA TYR A 302 -1.45 11.96 3.96
C TYR A 302 -0.33 12.99 4.06
N ARG A 303 -0.01 13.69 2.96
CA ARG A 303 0.93 14.81 2.97
C ARG A 303 0.43 15.95 3.87
N SER A 304 -0.86 16.26 3.82
CA SER A 304 -1.43 17.31 4.65
C SER A 304 -1.49 16.95 6.13
N LEU A 305 -1.75 15.67 6.47
CA LEU A 305 -1.86 15.25 7.86
C LEU A 305 -0.51 15.00 8.56
N TYR A 306 0.51 14.61 7.81
CA TYR A 306 1.78 14.14 8.39
C TYR A 306 3.02 14.89 7.90
N GLY A 307 2.84 16.01 7.18
CA GLY A 307 3.93 16.90 6.77
C GLY A 307 4.99 16.22 5.91
N VAL A 308 4.63 15.19 5.11
CA VAL A 308 5.57 14.43 4.30
C VAL A 308 5.81 15.18 3.01
N GLU A 309 6.89 15.95 2.93
CA GLU A 309 7.39 16.47 1.65
C GLU A 309 7.72 15.31 0.73
N GLY A 310 6.96 15.19 -0.36
CA GLY A 310 7.28 14.24 -1.41
C GLY A 310 8.32 14.83 -2.35
N THR A 311 9.36 14.08 -2.60
CA THR A 311 10.27 14.27 -3.74
C THR A 311 9.53 14.02 -5.04
#